data_b5574a07f91805934348fa2fd601c174
#
_entry.id   b5574a07f91805934348fa2fd601c174
#
_cell.length_a   1.000
_cell.length_b   1.000
_cell.length_c   1.000
_cell.angle_alpha   90.00
_cell.angle_beta   90.00
_cell.angle_gamma   90.00
#
_symmetry.space_group_name_H-M   'P 1'
#
loop_
_entity.id
_entity.type
_entity.pdbx_description
1 polymer ?
#
loop_
_entity_poly.entity_id
_entity_poly.type
_entity_poly.pdbx_seq_one_letter_code
_entity_poly.pdbx_strand_id
1 'polypeptide(L)'
;IFSSQITLNRVSPRYYRPENAFERSVLTRLEKIPTDIYESPEEGANQIALDIAQMIRDKQKAGRFCVLALAGGNSPRNVYSALVRMHKEEGLSFRNVVVFNLYEYYPLTSDAINSNLNALKEMFLDHVDVDKQNIFSPDGTIPKDTIFEYCRLYEQRIESFGGLDAVLLGIGRVGNIGFNEPGSRLNSTTRLILLDNDSRNEASKMFGSIESTPISSITMGVSTILAAKKIYLMVWGEDKAKMVKECVEGAVTDTIPASFLQTHNNAHVVIDLSAAGNLTRIHRPWLVTSCEWNDKLIRSAIVWLCQLTGKPILKLTNKDYNENGLSELLALFGSAYNVNIKIFNDLQHTITGWPGGKP
;
A
#
# COMPACT_ATOMS: atom_id res chain seq x y z
N ILE A 1 20.25 -3.23 6.69
CA ILE A 1 20.32 -3.66 5.26
C ILE A 1 20.44 -5.20 5.13
N PHE A 2 20.79 -5.95 6.18
CA PHE A 2 21.01 -7.41 6.09
C PHE A 2 19.82 -8.29 6.52
N SER A 3 18.71 -7.72 7.00
CA SER A 3 17.59 -8.52 7.54
C SER A 3 16.52 -8.89 6.50
N SER A 4 16.23 -8.02 5.54
CA SER A 4 15.08 -8.16 4.65
C SER A 4 15.24 -9.27 3.61
N GLN A 5 16.35 -9.33 2.90
CA GLN A 5 16.56 -10.36 1.86
C GLN A 5 16.65 -11.79 2.44
N ILE A 6 17.18 -11.93 3.67
CA ILE A 6 17.23 -13.24 4.36
C ILE A 6 15.84 -13.68 4.83
N THR A 7 14.92 -12.74 5.06
CA THR A 7 13.58 -13.04 5.58
C THR A 7 12.62 -13.46 4.47
N LEU A 8 12.67 -12.81 3.30
CA LEU A 8 11.78 -13.04 2.16
C LEU A 8 11.88 -14.46 1.58
N ASN A 9 13.10 -14.99 1.45
CA ASN A 9 13.32 -16.35 0.92
C ASN A 9 12.85 -17.49 1.85
N ARG A 10 12.16 -17.18 2.97
CA ARG A 10 11.78 -18.14 4.02
C ARG A 10 10.33 -18.05 4.47
N VAL A 11 9.52 -17.22 3.84
CA VAL A 11 8.07 -17.18 4.09
C VAL A 11 7.42 -18.25 3.24
N SER A 12 6.72 -19.20 3.88
CA SER A 12 6.01 -20.24 3.14
C SER A 12 4.94 -19.61 2.24
N PRO A 13 4.86 -19.96 0.95
CA PRO A 13 3.81 -19.49 0.03
C PRO A 13 2.39 -19.69 0.56
N ARG A 14 2.19 -20.67 1.41
CA ARG A 14 0.91 -20.96 2.07
C ARG A 14 0.32 -19.72 2.77
N TYR A 15 1.16 -18.85 3.33
CA TYR A 15 0.66 -17.67 4.07
C TYR A 15 0.22 -16.50 3.19
N TYR A 16 0.59 -16.50 1.90
CA TYR A 16 0.23 -15.41 0.98
C TYR A 16 -0.41 -15.86 -0.33
N ARG A 17 -0.35 -17.16 -0.65
CA ARG A 17 -1.01 -17.78 -1.81
C ARG A 17 -1.99 -18.85 -1.34
N PRO A 18 -3.15 -18.50 -0.75
CA PRO A 18 -4.13 -19.48 -0.31
C PRO A 18 -4.66 -20.27 -1.51
N GLU A 19 -4.80 -21.59 -1.35
CA GLU A 19 -5.24 -22.51 -2.42
C GLU A 19 -6.74 -22.40 -2.71
N ASN A 20 -7.51 -21.94 -1.72
CA ASN A 20 -8.97 -21.87 -1.81
C ASN A 20 -9.55 -20.74 -0.94
N ALA A 21 -10.85 -20.48 -1.13
CA ALA A 21 -11.57 -19.41 -0.42
C ALA A 21 -11.60 -19.60 1.10
N PHE A 22 -11.65 -20.86 1.59
CA PHE A 22 -11.65 -21.11 3.03
C PHE A 22 -10.30 -20.75 3.65
N GLU A 23 -9.19 -21.20 3.07
CA GLU A 23 -7.86 -20.81 3.53
C GLU A 23 -7.65 -19.29 3.49
N ARG A 24 -8.10 -18.65 2.41
CA ARG A 24 -8.09 -17.19 2.32
C ARG A 24 -8.81 -16.57 3.51
N SER A 25 -10.02 -17.00 3.83
CA SER A 25 -10.81 -16.45 4.93
C SER A 25 -10.16 -16.64 6.30
N VAL A 26 -9.46 -17.75 6.50
CA VAL A 26 -8.71 -18.02 7.74
C VAL A 26 -7.48 -17.11 7.85
N LEU A 27 -6.68 -17.04 6.79
CA LEU A 27 -5.45 -16.25 6.77
C LEU A 27 -5.72 -14.75 6.91
N THR A 28 -6.78 -14.25 6.27
CA THR A 28 -7.09 -12.81 6.22
C THR A 28 -8.09 -12.37 7.30
N ARG A 29 -8.40 -13.21 8.28
CA ARG A 29 -9.43 -12.91 9.30
C ARG A 29 -9.21 -11.64 10.12
N LEU A 30 -7.99 -11.13 10.17
CA LEU A 30 -7.64 -9.88 10.85
C LEU A 30 -7.53 -8.68 9.88
N GLU A 31 -7.59 -8.95 8.58
CA GLU A 31 -7.53 -7.92 7.54
C GLU A 31 -8.92 -7.36 7.29
N LYS A 32 -9.03 -6.04 7.30
CA LYS A 32 -10.30 -5.31 7.16
C LYS A 32 -10.53 -4.79 5.75
N ILE A 33 -9.53 -4.98 4.89
CA ILE A 33 -9.58 -4.63 3.48
C ILE A 33 -8.91 -5.77 2.68
N PRO A 34 -9.50 -6.24 1.56
CA PRO A 34 -8.89 -7.26 0.71
C PRO A 34 -7.46 -6.91 0.33
N THR A 35 -6.53 -7.80 0.64
CA THR A 35 -5.11 -7.59 0.42
C THR A 35 -4.50 -8.78 -0.33
N ASP A 36 -3.94 -8.50 -1.50
CA ASP A 36 -3.24 -9.47 -2.33
C ASP A 36 -1.74 -9.23 -2.25
N ILE A 37 -0.99 -10.30 -1.95
CA ILE A 37 0.46 -10.28 -1.78
C ILE A 37 1.13 -11.00 -2.96
N TYR A 38 2.07 -10.32 -3.59
CA TYR A 38 2.86 -10.82 -4.71
C TYR A 38 4.34 -10.93 -4.32
N GLU A 39 5.11 -11.73 -5.04
CA GLU A 39 6.53 -11.90 -4.75
C GLU A 39 7.35 -10.67 -5.18
N SER A 40 6.87 -9.95 -6.18
CA SER A 40 7.52 -8.73 -6.66
C SER A 40 6.51 -7.60 -6.96
N PRO A 41 6.97 -6.34 -6.95
CA PRO A 41 6.16 -5.19 -7.39
C PRO A 41 5.65 -5.34 -8.83
N GLU A 42 6.43 -5.96 -9.72
CA GLU A 42 6.10 -6.16 -11.12
C GLU A 42 4.92 -7.12 -11.29
N GLU A 43 4.90 -8.21 -10.51
CA GLU A 43 3.81 -9.19 -10.54
C GLU A 43 2.48 -8.56 -10.11
N GLY A 44 2.49 -7.84 -8.97
CA GLY A 44 1.30 -7.12 -8.48
C GLY A 44 0.82 -6.01 -9.43
N ALA A 45 1.76 -5.26 -9.98
CA ALA A 45 1.46 -4.21 -10.95
C ALA A 45 0.87 -4.75 -12.26
N ASN A 46 1.38 -5.88 -12.76
CA ASN A 46 0.81 -6.54 -13.93
C ASN A 46 -0.64 -6.98 -13.70
N GLN A 47 -0.98 -7.48 -12.51
CA GLN A 47 -2.36 -7.85 -12.20
C GLN A 47 -3.29 -6.63 -12.23
N ILE A 48 -2.88 -5.51 -11.64
CA ILE A 48 -3.64 -4.25 -11.69
C ILE A 48 -3.80 -3.79 -13.14
N ALA A 49 -2.74 -3.86 -13.94
CA ALA A 49 -2.78 -3.44 -15.34
C ALA A 49 -3.75 -4.30 -16.17
N LEU A 50 -3.80 -5.62 -15.93
CA LEU A 50 -4.77 -6.53 -16.57
C LEU A 50 -6.21 -6.15 -16.20
N ASP A 51 -6.48 -5.88 -14.94
CA ASP A 51 -7.81 -5.46 -14.46
C ASP A 51 -8.24 -4.13 -15.12
N ILE A 52 -7.34 -3.15 -15.17
CA ILE A 52 -7.61 -1.85 -15.81
C ILE A 52 -7.82 -2.02 -17.31
N ALA A 53 -6.98 -2.80 -17.99
CA ALA A 53 -7.12 -3.08 -19.40
C ALA A 53 -8.48 -3.74 -19.72
N GLN A 54 -8.91 -4.69 -18.90
CA GLN A 54 -10.22 -5.30 -19.04
C GLN A 54 -11.35 -4.28 -18.83
N MET A 55 -11.25 -3.42 -17.81
CA MET A 55 -12.21 -2.34 -17.55
C MET A 55 -12.33 -1.38 -18.76
N ILE A 56 -11.20 -0.98 -19.35
CA ILE A 56 -11.14 -0.12 -20.53
C ILE A 56 -11.87 -0.80 -21.71
N ARG A 57 -11.56 -2.07 -21.99
CA ARG A 57 -12.18 -2.85 -23.07
C ARG A 57 -13.70 -3.00 -22.88
N ASP A 58 -14.16 -3.26 -21.66
CA ASP A 58 -15.58 -3.42 -21.35
C ASP A 58 -16.35 -2.10 -21.51
N LYS A 59 -15.75 -1.00 -21.08
CA LYS A 59 -16.30 0.34 -21.29
C LYS A 59 -16.34 0.72 -22.77
N GLN A 60 -15.30 0.39 -23.52
CA GLN A 60 -15.23 0.62 -24.96
C GLN A 60 -16.34 -0.15 -25.70
N LYS A 61 -16.53 -1.43 -25.39
CA LYS A 61 -17.62 -2.24 -25.96
C LYS A 61 -19.00 -1.66 -25.64
N ALA A 62 -19.15 -1.04 -24.49
CA ALA A 62 -20.38 -0.39 -24.07
C ALA A 62 -20.56 1.05 -24.61
N GLY A 63 -19.63 1.55 -25.44
CA GLY A 63 -19.64 2.92 -25.96
C GLY A 63 -19.49 4.00 -24.87
N ARG A 64 -18.80 3.69 -23.77
CA ARG A 64 -18.65 4.57 -22.60
C ARG A 64 -17.19 4.90 -22.33
N PHE A 65 -16.97 6.04 -21.68
CA PHE A 65 -15.66 6.37 -21.15
C PHE A 65 -15.30 5.49 -19.95
N CYS A 66 -14.00 5.17 -19.84
CA CYS A 66 -13.37 4.65 -18.63
C CYS A 66 -12.66 5.80 -17.94
N VAL A 67 -13.11 6.17 -16.73
CA VAL A 67 -12.66 7.36 -16.00
C VAL A 67 -11.68 6.93 -14.91
N LEU A 68 -10.42 7.31 -15.04
CA LEU A 68 -9.33 6.91 -14.16
C LEU A 68 -8.77 8.11 -13.40
N ALA A 69 -8.57 7.96 -12.10
CA ALA A 69 -7.76 8.90 -11.33
C ALA A 69 -6.36 8.31 -11.13
N LEU A 70 -5.35 9.05 -11.58
CA LEU A 70 -3.96 8.64 -11.65
C LEU A 70 -3.04 9.65 -10.97
N ALA A 71 -1.81 9.26 -10.66
CA ALA A 71 -0.79 10.13 -10.06
C ALA A 71 0.58 9.94 -10.70
N GLY A 72 1.40 10.99 -10.69
CA GLY A 72 2.77 10.99 -11.20
C GLY A 72 3.83 10.38 -10.26
N GLY A 73 3.42 9.69 -9.19
CA GLY A 73 4.36 9.10 -8.21
C GLY A 73 5.01 7.80 -8.67
N ASN A 74 5.95 7.30 -7.85
CA ASN A 74 6.69 6.07 -8.18
C ASN A 74 5.88 4.78 -8.03
N SER A 75 4.91 4.74 -7.12
CA SER A 75 4.12 3.52 -6.86
C SER A 75 3.43 2.94 -8.10
N PRO A 76 2.79 3.73 -8.99
CA PRO A 76 2.12 3.20 -10.16
C PRO A 76 3.03 2.98 -11.38
N ARG A 77 4.32 3.28 -11.31
CA ARG A 77 5.26 3.20 -12.45
C ARG A 77 5.20 1.86 -13.18
N ASN A 78 5.22 0.74 -12.46
CA ASN A 78 5.19 -0.60 -13.06
C ASN A 78 3.82 -0.90 -13.70
N VAL A 79 2.71 -0.37 -13.14
CA VAL A 79 1.38 -0.47 -13.74
C VAL A 79 1.36 0.29 -15.07
N TYR A 80 1.89 1.52 -15.10
CA TYR A 80 1.97 2.31 -16.33
C TYR A 80 2.83 1.62 -17.40
N SER A 81 3.98 1.08 -17.01
CA SER A 81 4.84 0.33 -17.94
C SER A 81 4.12 -0.88 -18.54
N ALA A 82 3.34 -1.61 -17.75
CA ALA A 82 2.55 -2.74 -18.22
C ALA A 82 1.41 -2.29 -19.17
N LEU A 83 0.70 -1.22 -18.85
CA LEU A 83 -0.35 -0.66 -19.71
C LEU A 83 0.20 -0.13 -21.04
N VAL A 84 1.37 0.53 -21.02
CA VAL A 84 2.07 0.98 -22.24
C VAL A 84 2.46 -0.21 -23.12
N ARG A 85 2.97 -1.29 -22.51
CA ARG A 85 3.28 -2.51 -23.24
C ARG A 85 2.02 -3.09 -23.88
N MET A 86 0.92 -3.22 -23.15
CA MET A 86 -0.36 -3.70 -23.67
C MET A 86 -0.89 -2.84 -24.82
N HIS A 87 -0.68 -1.52 -24.76
CA HIS A 87 -1.01 -0.62 -25.87
C HIS A 87 -0.19 -0.94 -27.11
N LYS A 88 1.14 -1.01 -26.96
CA LYS A 88 2.06 -1.18 -28.08
C LYS A 88 2.05 -2.58 -28.70
N GLU A 89 1.88 -3.61 -27.88
CA GLU A 89 2.06 -5.00 -28.28
C GLU A 89 0.73 -5.76 -28.42
N GLU A 90 -0.31 -5.38 -27.65
CA GLU A 90 -1.59 -6.09 -27.59
C GLU A 90 -2.77 -5.27 -28.14
N GLY A 91 -2.52 -4.07 -28.64
CA GLY A 91 -3.55 -3.21 -29.27
C GLY A 91 -4.57 -2.64 -28.28
N LEU A 92 -4.22 -2.51 -26.98
CA LEU A 92 -5.08 -1.83 -26.01
C LEU A 92 -5.19 -0.35 -26.38
N SER A 93 -6.40 0.14 -26.68
CA SER A 93 -6.64 1.55 -26.99
C SER A 93 -7.11 2.30 -25.76
N PHE A 94 -6.62 3.54 -25.60
CA PHE A 94 -7.01 4.46 -24.53
C PHE A 94 -7.89 5.61 -25.02
N ARG A 95 -8.41 5.56 -26.26
CA ARG A 95 -9.27 6.63 -26.83
C ARG A 95 -10.55 6.87 -26.05
N ASN A 96 -11.07 5.84 -25.37
CA ASN A 96 -12.23 5.97 -24.48
C ASN A 96 -11.84 6.19 -23.00
N VAL A 97 -10.59 6.58 -22.72
CA VAL A 97 -10.13 6.83 -21.36
C VAL A 97 -10.16 8.33 -21.07
N VAL A 98 -10.66 8.67 -19.88
CA VAL A 98 -10.58 10.00 -19.27
C VAL A 98 -9.68 9.90 -18.05
N VAL A 99 -8.71 10.79 -17.94
CA VAL A 99 -7.73 10.80 -16.86
C VAL A 99 -7.91 12.05 -16.02
N PHE A 100 -8.03 11.84 -14.70
CA PHE A 100 -7.94 12.88 -13.70
C PHE A 100 -6.66 12.68 -12.90
N ASN A 101 -5.76 13.69 -12.89
CA ASN A 101 -4.60 13.68 -12.01
C ASN A 101 -5.04 13.92 -10.56
N LEU A 102 -4.57 13.08 -9.64
CA LEU A 102 -4.99 13.08 -8.23
C LEU A 102 -4.62 14.37 -7.49
N TYR A 103 -3.50 14.97 -7.83
CA TYR A 103 -2.96 16.14 -7.13
C TYR A 103 -1.90 16.87 -7.95
N GLU A 104 -1.69 18.14 -7.62
CA GLU A 104 -0.59 18.94 -8.16
C GLU A 104 -0.04 19.87 -7.08
N TYR A 105 1.25 20.15 -7.12
CA TYR A 105 1.89 21.12 -6.24
C TYR A 105 1.38 22.54 -6.51
N TYR A 106 1.34 23.35 -5.46
CA TYR A 106 0.85 24.73 -5.54
C TYR A 106 1.73 25.69 -4.73
N PRO A 107 2.17 26.83 -5.30
CA PRO A 107 2.02 27.20 -6.71
C PRO A 107 3.05 26.45 -7.58
N LEU A 108 2.61 25.96 -8.74
CA LEU A 108 3.50 25.32 -9.73
C LEU A 108 2.85 25.34 -11.11
N THR A 109 3.61 25.63 -12.18
CA THR A 109 3.13 25.51 -13.56
C THR A 109 3.10 24.05 -14.02
N SER A 110 2.17 23.70 -14.89
CA SER A 110 1.98 22.33 -15.38
C SER A 110 3.12 21.82 -16.27
N ASP A 111 3.93 22.72 -16.81
CA ASP A 111 5.13 22.43 -17.61
C ASP A 111 6.43 22.37 -16.77
N ALA A 112 6.34 22.65 -15.46
CA ALA A 112 7.48 22.51 -14.59
C ALA A 112 7.94 21.04 -14.55
N ILE A 113 9.25 20.82 -14.58
CA ILE A 113 9.86 19.49 -14.58
C ILE A 113 9.41 18.62 -13.36
N ASN A 114 9.09 19.28 -12.25
CA ASN A 114 8.66 18.65 -10.99
C ASN A 114 7.13 18.60 -10.83
N SER A 115 6.38 18.93 -11.90
CA SER A 115 4.92 18.80 -11.92
C SER A 115 4.52 17.32 -11.93
N ASN A 116 3.50 16.98 -11.13
CA ASN A 116 2.92 15.63 -11.14
C ASN A 116 2.31 15.27 -12.49
N LEU A 117 1.70 16.25 -13.17
CA LEU A 117 1.19 16.04 -14.51
C LEU A 117 2.32 15.74 -15.51
N ASN A 118 3.45 16.45 -15.41
CA ASN A 118 4.60 16.19 -16.27
C ASN A 118 5.14 14.79 -16.05
N ALA A 119 5.33 14.39 -14.79
CA ALA A 119 5.76 13.03 -14.44
C ALA A 119 4.78 11.96 -14.96
N LEU A 120 3.47 12.21 -14.89
CA LEU A 120 2.44 11.30 -15.42
C LEU A 120 2.49 11.21 -16.95
N LYS A 121 2.75 12.32 -17.64
CA LYS A 121 2.96 12.35 -19.10
C LYS A 121 4.17 11.52 -19.49
N GLU A 122 5.32 11.80 -18.90
CA GLU A 122 6.56 11.09 -19.20
C GLU A 122 6.50 9.58 -18.94
N MET A 123 5.83 9.17 -17.84
CA MET A 123 5.72 7.75 -17.50
C MET A 123 4.63 7.01 -18.29
N PHE A 124 3.59 7.70 -18.74
CA PHE A 124 2.41 7.02 -19.27
C PHE A 124 1.72 7.72 -20.43
N LEU A 125 1.25 8.97 -20.25
CA LEU A 125 0.30 9.57 -21.18
C LEU A 125 0.86 9.84 -22.57
N ASP A 126 2.15 10.13 -22.68
CA ASP A 126 2.83 10.38 -23.97
C ASP A 126 3.12 9.07 -24.74
N HIS A 127 2.86 7.91 -24.13
CA HIS A 127 3.13 6.60 -24.72
C HIS A 127 1.88 5.85 -25.17
N VAL A 128 0.69 6.42 -24.97
CA VAL A 128 -0.62 5.82 -25.28
C VAL A 128 -1.50 6.80 -26.07
N ASP A 129 -2.60 6.31 -26.65
CA ASP A 129 -3.49 7.08 -27.53
C ASP A 129 -4.65 7.75 -26.78
N VAL A 130 -4.46 8.17 -25.53
CA VAL A 130 -5.46 8.96 -24.81
C VAL A 130 -5.62 10.33 -25.44
N ASP A 131 -6.89 10.78 -25.61
CA ASP A 131 -7.16 12.12 -26.15
C ASP A 131 -6.72 13.18 -25.13
N LYS A 132 -5.93 14.16 -25.58
CA LYS A 132 -5.45 15.27 -24.73
C LYS A 132 -6.58 16.07 -24.09
N GLN A 133 -7.75 16.15 -24.75
CA GLN A 133 -8.94 16.80 -24.21
C GLN A 133 -9.57 16.05 -23.04
N ASN A 134 -9.22 14.78 -22.86
CA ASN A 134 -9.69 13.92 -21.78
C ASN A 134 -8.69 13.83 -20.63
N ILE A 135 -7.66 14.67 -20.58
CA ILE A 135 -6.68 14.73 -19.50
C ILE A 135 -6.93 15.97 -18.65
N PHE A 136 -7.30 15.76 -17.40
CA PHE A 136 -7.57 16.81 -16.42
C PHE A 136 -6.58 16.75 -15.27
N SER A 137 -6.00 17.88 -14.92
CA SER A 137 -5.08 18.01 -13.78
C SER A 137 -5.42 19.26 -13.00
N PRO A 138 -5.24 19.27 -11.67
CA PRO A 138 -5.30 20.50 -10.93
C PRO A 138 -4.29 21.52 -11.49
N ASP A 139 -4.72 22.76 -11.64
CA ASP A 139 -3.90 23.86 -12.13
C ASP A 139 -3.22 24.57 -10.94
N GLY A 140 -1.93 24.41 -10.80
CA GLY A 140 -1.13 25.02 -9.74
C GLY A 140 -0.91 26.53 -9.92
N THR A 141 -1.49 27.18 -10.95
CA THR A 141 -1.37 28.63 -11.21
C THR A 141 -2.63 29.40 -10.83
N ILE A 142 -3.70 28.74 -10.42
CA ILE A 142 -4.97 29.37 -10.06
C ILE A 142 -4.78 30.36 -8.90
N PRO A 143 -5.31 31.60 -9.00
CA PRO A 143 -5.25 32.55 -7.90
C PRO A 143 -5.92 32.02 -6.62
N LYS A 144 -5.35 32.34 -5.44
CA LYS A 144 -5.85 31.83 -4.16
C LYS A 144 -7.30 32.19 -3.85
N ASP A 145 -7.76 33.34 -4.29
CA ASP A 145 -9.12 33.83 -4.08
C ASP A 145 -10.18 33.05 -4.88
N THR A 146 -9.79 32.42 -5.99
CA THR A 146 -10.67 31.61 -6.84
C THR A 146 -10.48 30.09 -6.66
N ILE A 147 -9.52 29.66 -5.86
CA ILE A 147 -9.12 28.24 -5.79
C ILE A 147 -10.23 27.35 -5.24
N PHE A 148 -11.07 27.86 -4.34
CA PHE A 148 -12.21 27.12 -3.80
C PHE A 148 -13.22 26.78 -4.91
N GLU A 149 -13.58 27.77 -5.72
CA GLU A 149 -14.49 27.58 -6.84
C GLU A 149 -13.88 26.68 -7.91
N TYR A 150 -12.59 26.82 -8.18
CA TYR A 150 -11.86 25.94 -9.07
C TYR A 150 -11.92 24.46 -8.63
N CYS A 151 -11.67 24.19 -7.37
CA CYS A 151 -11.76 22.83 -6.82
C CYS A 151 -13.18 22.27 -6.92
N ARG A 152 -14.20 23.10 -6.69
CA ARG A 152 -15.62 22.73 -6.87
C ARG A 152 -15.93 22.36 -8.33
N LEU A 153 -15.41 23.12 -9.29
CA LEU A 153 -15.56 22.82 -10.71
C LEU A 153 -14.81 21.55 -11.12
N TYR A 154 -13.68 21.24 -10.49
CA TYR A 154 -12.96 19.99 -10.69
C TYR A 154 -13.80 18.77 -10.27
N GLU A 155 -14.46 18.83 -9.10
CA GLU A 155 -15.42 17.80 -8.65
C GLU A 155 -16.58 17.66 -9.65
N GLN A 156 -17.19 18.75 -10.08
CA GLN A 156 -18.27 18.73 -11.04
C GLN A 156 -17.84 18.13 -12.39
N ARG A 157 -16.59 18.34 -12.78
CA ARG A 157 -16.04 17.70 -13.99
C ARG A 157 -15.98 16.18 -13.83
N ILE A 158 -15.55 15.67 -12.68
CA ILE A 158 -15.56 14.23 -12.38
C ILE A 158 -17.01 13.70 -12.45
N GLU A 159 -17.95 14.38 -11.82
CA GLU A 159 -19.37 14.00 -11.83
C GLU A 159 -19.97 13.98 -13.25
N SER A 160 -19.58 14.92 -14.11
CA SER A 160 -20.08 15.02 -15.48
C SER A 160 -19.72 13.82 -16.36
N PHE A 161 -18.66 13.07 -16.01
CA PHE A 161 -18.30 11.80 -16.63
C PHE A 161 -18.92 10.57 -15.93
N GLY A 162 -19.77 10.77 -14.92
CA GLY A 162 -20.40 9.69 -14.15
C GLY A 162 -19.53 9.14 -13.00
N GLY A 163 -18.60 9.96 -12.52
CA GLY A 163 -17.65 9.63 -11.43
C GLY A 163 -16.46 8.81 -11.91
N LEU A 164 -15.58 8.47 -10.97
CA LEU A 164 -14.36 7.70 -11.22
C LEU A 164 -14.67 6.20 -11.31
N ASP A 165 -14.21 5.54 -12.35
CA ASP A 165 -14.31 4.08 -12.47
C ASP A 165 -13.22 3.38 -11.65
N ALA A 166 -12.00 3.92 -11.66
CA ALA A 166 -10.92 3.43 -10.81
C ALA A 166 -9.98 4.55 -10.35
N VAL A 167 -9.39 4.36 -9.18
CA VAL A 167 -8.32 5.21 -8.60
C VAL A 167 -7.10 4.36 -8.32
N LEU A 168 -5.93 4.82 -8.76
CA LEU A 168 -4.63 4.23 -8.43
C LEU A 168 -3.94 5.06 -7.36
N LEU A 169 -3.71 4.47 -6.19
CA LEU A 169 -3.11 5.11 -5.03
C LEU A 169 -1.79 4.44 -4.63
N GLY A 170 -0.83 5.25 -4.19
CA GLY A 170 0.24 4.83 -3.30
C GLY A 170 -0.07 5.25 -1.86
N ILE A 171 0.73 4.77 -0.90
CA ILE A 171 0.66 5.21 0.49
C ILE A 171 1.94 5.98 0.87
N GLY A 172 1.76 7.14 1.47
CA GLY A 172 2.89 7.89 2.01
C GLY A 172 3.39 7.33 3.35
N ARG A 173 4.50 7.88 3.85
CA ARG A 173 5.15 7.40 5.09
C ARG A 173 4.28 7.58 6.34
N VAL A 174 3.41 8.58 6.33
CA VAL A 174 2.48 8.90 7.41
C VAL A 174 1.08 8.33 7.19
N GLY A 175 0.91 7.46 6.19
CA GLY A 175 -0.38 6.85 5.86
C GLY A 175 -1.30 7.73 5.02
N ASN A 176 -0.78 8.80 4.42
CA ASN A 176 -1.53 9.65 3.49
C ASN A 176 -1.81 8.95 2.16
N ILE A 177 -2.95 9.27 1.55
CA ILE A 177 -3.36 8.89 0.19
C ILE A 177 -3.58 10.16 -0.64
N GLY A 178 -2.91 10.26 -1.81
CA GLY A 178 -2.69 11.56 -2.42
C GLY A 178 -1.96 12.46 -1.43
N PHE A 179 -2.34 13.73 -1.35
CA PHE A 179 -1.88 14.62 -0.28
C PHE A 179 -2.94 14.80 0.83
N ASN A 180 -3.77 13.78 1.07
CA ASN A 180 -4.62 13.76 2.26
C ASN A 180 -3.76 13.37 3.46
N GLU A 181 -3.18 14.37 4.12
CA GLU A 181 -2.30 14.25 5.28
C GLU A 181 -3.07 13.82 6.55
N PRO A 182 -2.38 13.34 7.62
CA PRO A 182 -3.00 13.08 8.91
C PRO A 182 -3.88 14.23 9.38
N GLY A 183 -5.09 13.93 9.87
CA GLY A 183 -6.12 14.91 10.20
C GLY A 183 -7.06 15.28 9.04
N SER A 184 -6.85 14.69 7.84
CA SER A 184 -7.80 14.84 6.74
C SER A 184 -9.13 14.17 7.08
N ARG A 185 -10.23 14.89 6.85
CA ARG A 185 -11.57 14.40 7.18
C ARG A 185 -12.09 13.44 6.10
N LEU A 186 -12.89 12.46 6.53
CA LEU A 186 -13.54 11.49 5.65
C LEU A 186 -14.38 12.15 4.54
N ASN A 187 -15.04 13.28 4.84
CA ASN A 187 -15.91 14.01 3.92
C ASN A 187 -15.17 15.10 3.10
N SER A 188 -13.84 15.12 3.11
CA SER A 188 -13.08 16.11 2.34
C SER A 188 -13.17 15.83 0.84
N THR A 189 -13.41 16.88 0.06
CA THR A 189 -13.38 16.89 -1.42
C THR A 189 -12.07 17.51 -1.92
N THR A 190 -11.92 17.68 -3.22
CA THR A 190 -10.76 18.36 -3.82
C THR A 190 -10.57 19.74 -3.22
N ARG A 191 -9.34 20.03 -2.77
CA ARG A 191 -9.02 21.26 -2.05
C ARG A 191 -7.54 21.60 -2.06
N LEU A 192 -7.23 22.86 -1.77
CA LEU A 192 -5.87 23.28 -1.41
C LEU A 192 -5.57 22.83 0.02
N ILE A 193 -4.38 22.25 0.20
CA ILE A 193 -3.87 21.83 1.52
C ILE A 193 -2.46 22.37 1.74
N LEU A 194 -2.06 22.44 3.01
CA LEU A 194 -0.66 22.59 3.40
C LEU A 194 -0.01 21.20 3.50
N LEU A 195 1.16 21.05 2.93
CA LEU A 195 1.96 19.84 3.06
C LEU A 195 2.62 19.80 4.45
N ASP A 196 2.63 18.65 5.09
CA ASP A 196 3.39 18.44 6.29
C ASP A 196 4.91 18.40 6.03
N ASN A 197 5.70 18.39 7.10
CA ASN A 197 7.14 18.40 6.99
C ASN A 197 7.70 17.10 6.36
N ASP A 198 7.07 15.95 6.62
CA ASP A 198 7.53 14.67 6.08
C ASP A 198 7.28 14.59 4.57
N SER A 199 6.10 15.00 4.12
CA SER A 199 5.76 15.10 2.69
C SER A 199 6.65 16.11 1.96
N ARG A 200 6.94 17.28 2.58
CA ARG A 200 7.85 18.25 2.01
C ARG A 200 9.29 17.76 1.94
N ASN A 201 9.78 17.08 2.98
CA ASN A 201 11.11 16.46 2.99
C ASN A 201 11.25 15.36 1.93
N GLU A 202 10.20 14.58 1.70
CA GLU A 202 10.20 13.58 0.62
C GLU A 202 10.24 14.27 -0.76
N ALA A 203 9.41 15.28 -0.97
CA ALA A 203 9.36 16.05 -2.21
C ALA A 203 10.64 16.85 -2.48
N SER A 204 11.35 17.31 -1.44
CA SER A 204 12.57 18.14 -1.58
C SER A 204 13.65 17.47 -2.41
N LYS A 205 13.67 16.15 -2.49
CA LYS A 205 14.58 15.40 -3.36
C LYS A 205 14.37 15.71 -4.85
N MET A 206 13.13 16.01 -5.25
CA MET A 206 12.81 16.40 -6.62
C MET A 206 13.04 17.89 -6.86
N PHE A 207 12.80 18.72 -5.84
CA PHE A 207 12.95 20.19 -5.94
C PHE A 207 14.36 20.70 -5.61
N GLY A 208 15.28 19.80 -5.21
CA GLY A 208 16.66 20.12 -4.88
C GLY A 208 16.88 20.65 -3.47
N SER A 209 15.87 21.29 -2.84
CA SER A 209 15.91 21.72 -1.44
C SER A 209 14.50 21.86 -0.85
N ILE A 210 14.42 21.92 0.48
CA ILE A 210 13.16 22.11 1.18
C ILE A 210 12.58 23.53 0.94
N GLU A 211 13.44 24.53 0.77
CA GLU A 211 13.08 25.91 0.50
C GLU A 211 12.44 26.07 -0.88
N SER A 212 12.93 25.29 -1.86
CA SER A 212 12.39 25.29 -3.22
C SER A 212 11.12 24.43 -3.36
N THR A 213 10.81 23.61 -2.35
CA THR A 213 9.65 22.73 -2.36
C THR A 213 8.39 23.51 -2.04
N PRO A 214 7.33 23.43 -2.86
CA PRO A 214 6.04 24.04 -2.56
C PRO A 214 5.54 23.65 -1.17
N ILE A 215 4.90 24.59 -0.49
CA ILE A 215 4.34 24.36 0.85
C ILE A 215 2.89 23.84 0.80
N SER A 216 2.29 23.84 -0.39
CA SER A 216 0.89 23.52 -0.60
C SER A 216 0.70 22.61 -1.81
N SER A 217 -0.45 21.96 -1.87
CA SER A 217 -0.90 21.17 -3.01
C SER A 217 -2.42 21.27 -3.16
N ILE A 218 -2.92 21.15 -4.39
CA ILE A 218 -4.32 20.85 -4.66
C ILE A 218 -4.43 19.34 -4.79
N THR A 219 -5.27 18.70 -3.97
CA THR A 219 -5.43 17.24 -3.95
C THR A 219 -6.89 16.84 -3.96
N MET A 220 -7.23 15.76 -4.68
CA MET A 220 -8.51 15.09 -4.47
C MET A 220 -8.67 14.73 -3.01
N GLY A 221 -9.86 14.97 -2.46
CA GLY A 221 -10.16 14.66 -1.09
C GLY A 221 -10.47 13.19 -0.84
N VAL A 222 -10.57 12.81 0.43
CA VAL A 222 -10.88 11.44 0.84
C VAL A 222 -12.23 10.99 0.29
N SER A 223 -13.29 11.84 0.38
CA SER A 223 -14.61 11.48 -0.13
C SER A 223 -14.64 11.35 -1.65
N THR A 224 -13.87 12.17 -2.38
CA THR A 224 -13.75 12.06 -3.84
C THR A 224 -13.12 10.73 -4.23
N ILE A 225 -12.07 10.31 -3.53
CA ILE A 225 -11.40 9.03 -3.72
C ILE A 225 -12.36 7.87 -3.39
N LEU A 226 -13.05 7.95 -2.25
CA LEU A 226 -14.00 6.91 -1.80
C LEU A 226 -15.28 6.83 -2.65
N ALA A 227 -15.59 7.84 -3.44
CA ALA A 227 -16.71 7.80 -4.40
C ALA A 227 -16.38 7.00 -5.68
N ALA A 228 -15.14 6.61 -5.90
CA ALA A 228 -14.75 5.78 -7.04
C ALA A 228 -15.37 4.39 -6.97
N LYS A 229 -15.61 3.76 -8.13
CA LYS A 229 -16.20 2.41 -8.19
C LYS A 229 -15.20 1.32 -7.78
N LYS A 230 -13.90 1.56 -8.01
CA LYS A 230 -12.81 0.66 -7.62
C LYS A 230 -11.59 1.45 -7.18
N ILE A 231 -10.92 0.98 -6.14
CA ILE A 231 -9.71 1.61 -5.63
C ILE A 231 -8.60 0.55 -5.55
N TYR A 232 -7.42 0.88 -6.08
CA TYR A 232 -6.22 0.10 -5.90
C TYR A 232 -5.23 0.90 -5.06
N LEU A 233 -4.86 0.37 -3.90
CA LEU A 233 -3.75 0.87 -3.09
C LEU A 233 -2.53 -0.01 -3.36
N MET A 234 -1.53 0.54 -4.04
CA MET A 234 -0.29 -0.16 -4.38
C MET A 234 0.79 0.20 -3.38
N VAL A 235 1.43 -0.80 -2.77
CA VAL A 235 2.49 -0.54 -1.79
C VAL A 235 3.66 -1.50 -1.99
N TRP A 236 4.83 -0.95 -2.20
CA TRP A 236 6.05 -1.70 -2.48
C TRP A 236 7.15 -1.37 -1.47
N GLY A 237 7.85 -2.41 -1.00
CA GLY A 237 9.04 -2.30 -0.17
C GLY A 237 8.80 -2.35 1.33
N GLU A 238 9.84 -2.79 2.06
CA GLU A 238 9.81 -3.04 3.50
C GLU A 238 9.59 -1.77 4.34
N ASP A 239 10.05 -0.62 3.86
CA ASP A 239 9.88 0.67 4.55
C ASP A 239 8.40 1.07 4.74
N LYS A 240 7.49 0.46 3.97
CA LYS A 240 6.04 0.66 4.06
C LYS A 240 5.31 -0.37 4.93
N ALA A 241 5.97 -1.45 5.34
CA ALA A 241 5.33 -2.59 6.01
C ALA A 241 4.54 -2.20 7.27
N LYS A 242 5.01 -1.21 8.03
CA LYS A 242 4.29 -0.69 9.19
C LYS A 242 2.97 -0.03 8.77
N MET A 243 3.02 0.84 7.78
CA MET A 243 1.81 1.55 7.29
C MET A 243 0.81 0.59 6.64
N VAL A 244 1.29 -0.43 5.93
CA VAL A 244 0.43 -1.50 5.40
C VAL A 244 -0.34 -2.16 6.53
N LYS A 245 0.33 -2.58 7.60
CA LYS A 245 -0.33 -3.20 8.75
C LYS A 245 -1.38 -2.29 9.37
N GLU A 246 -1.04 -1.04 9.64
CA GLU A 246 -1.96 -0.07 10.24
C GLU A 246 -3.17 0.21 9.31
N CYS A 247 -2.95 0.29 8.00
CA CYS A 247 -4.00 0.50 7.01
C CYS A 247 -4.93 -0.72 6.89
N VAL A 248 -4.37 -1.94 6.91
CA VAL A 248 -5.10 -3.19 6.60
C VAL A 248 -5.75 -3.80 7.85
N GLU A 249 -5.02 -3.86 8.96
CA GLU A 249 -5.45 -4.53 10.20
C GLU A 249 -5.83 -3.54 11.31
N GLY A 250 -5.36 -2.30 11.24
CA GLY A 250 -5.57 -1.25 12.24
C GLY A 250 -7.00 -0.72 12.31
N ALA A 251 -7.24 0.24 13.18
CA ALA A 251 -8.52 0.95 13.25
C ALA A 251 -8.63 2.00 12.15
N VAL A 252 -9.85 2.31 11.73
CA VAL A 252 -10.14 3.47 10.87
C VAL A 252 -9.89 4.73 11.67
N THR A 253 -9.01 5.59 11.20
CA THR A 253 -8.61 6.83 11.89
C THR A 253 -8.15 7.90 10.88
N ASP A 254 -8.39 9.16 11.20
CA ASP A 254 -7.89 10.31 10.42
C ASP A 254 -6.38 10.54 10.59
N THR A 255 -5.75 9.93 11.59
CA THR A 255 -4.29 9.96 11.73
C THR A 255 -3.58 9.09 10.69
N ILE A 256 -4.31 8.17 10.04
CA ILE A 256 -3.86 7.33 8.95
C ILE A 256 -4.94 7.36 7.86
N PRO A 257 -4.96 8.35 6.98
CA PRO A 257 -6.04 8.51 5.99
C PRO A 257 -6.25 7.30 5.07
N ALA A 258 -5.19 6.52 4.80
CA ALA A 258 -5.32 5.26 4.07
C ALA A 258 -6.25 4.25 4.75
N SER A 259 -6.43 4.34 6.09
CA SER A 259 -7.34 3.46 6.82
C SER A 259 -8.82 3.67 6.44
N PHE A 260 -9.17 4.84 5.92
CA PHE A 260 -10.52 5.10 5.42
C PHE A 260 -10.91 4.17 4.25
N LEU A 261 -9.94 3.61 3.54
CA LEU A 261 -10.20 2.64 2.47
C LEU A 261 -10.90 1.37 2.98
N GLN A 262 -10.80 1.06 4.28
CA GLN A 262 -11.54 -0.04 4.91
C GLN A 262 -13.07 0.16 4.82
N THR A 263 -13.55 1.38 4.64
CA THR A 263 -14.99 1.68 4.51
C THR A 263 -15.51 1.54 3.07
N HIS A 264 -14.63 1.28 2.11
CA HIS A 264 -15.00 1.18 0.70
C HIS A 264 -15.24 -0.29 0.29
N ASN A 265 -16.36 -0.55 -0.38
CA ASN A 265 -16.78 -1.92 -0.72
C ASN A 265 -15.94 -2.61 -1.79
N ASN A 266 -15.14 -1.87 -2.56
CA ASN A 266 -14.35 -2.37 -3.68
C ASN A 266 -12.96 -1.72 -3.71
N ALA A 267 -12.33 -1.60 -2.54
CA ALA A 267 -10.93 -1.24 -2.43
C ALA A 267 -10.08 -2.50 -2.27
N HIS A 268 -8.94 -2.52 -2.94
CA HIS A 268 -7.98 -3.62 -2.91
C HIS A 268 -6.59 -3.07 -2.61
N VAL A 269 -5.91 -3.70 -1.67
CA VAL A 269 -4.50 -3.46 -1.38
C VAL A 269 -3.66 -4.48 -2.13
N VAL A 270 -2.75 -4.01 -2.97
CA VAL A 270 -1.86 -4.85 -3.77
C VAL A 270 -0.43 -4.53 -3.37
N ILE A 271 0.27 -5.52 -2.81
CA ILE A 271 1.57 -5.33 -2.17
C ILE A 271 2.56 -6.42 -2.55
N ASP A 272 3.84 -6.09 -2.48
CA ASP A 272 4.88 -7.11 -2.52
C ASP A 272 5.09 -7.75 -1.15
N LEU A 273 5.80 -8.87 -1.13
CA LEU A 273 6.07 -9.63 0.09
C LEU A 273 6.87 -8.82 1.12
N SER A 274 7.69 -7.87 0.68
CA SER A 274 8.44 -6.97 1.56
C SER A 274 7.52 -6.01 2.30
N ALA A 275 6.58 -5.39 1.60
CA ALA A 275 5.57 -4.52 2.20
C ALA A 275 4.59 -5.29 3.10
N ALA A 276 4.38 -6.59 2.84
CA ALA A 276 3.55 -7.46 3.67
C ALA A 276 4.21 -7.89 4.99
N GLY A 277 5.48 -7.62 5.18
CA GLY A 277 6.30 -8.19 6.27
C GLY A 277 5.75 -8.03 7.67
N ASN A 278 4.92 -7.02 7.94
CA ASN A 278 4.30 -6.80 9.25
C ASN A 278 2.84 -7.30 9.36
N LEU A 279 2.21 -7.73 8.25
CA LEU A 279 0.88 -8.34 8.33
C LEU A 279 0.91 -9.58 9.22
N THR A 280 -0.15 -9.79 9.99
CA THR A 280 -0.18 -10.87 10.98
C THR A 280 0.01 -12.24 10.34
N ARG A 281 -0.59 -12.52 9.18
CA ARG A 281 -0.42 -13.80 8.47
C ARG A 281 1.02 -14.06 7.99
N ILE A 282 1.85 -13.02 7.84
CA ILE A 282 3.25 -13.12 7.42
C ILE A 282 4.19 -13.12 8.63
N HIS A 283 3.99 -12.17 9.55
CA HIS A 283 4.89 -11.95 10.68
C HIS A 283 4.64 -12.89 11.85
N ARG A 284 3.37 -13.25 12.07
CA ARG A 284 2.92 -14.06 13.22
C ARG A 284 1.80 -15.03 12.79
N PRO A 285 2.07 -15.94 11.83
CA PRO A 285 1.04 -16.79 11.24
C PRO A 285 0.32 -17.67 12.26
N TRP A 286 0.94 -18.02 13.39
CA TRP A 286 0.31 -18.80 14.47
C TRP A 286 -0.90 -18.11 15.10
N LEU A 287 -1.09 -16.80 14.90
CA LEU A 287 -2.26 -16.08 15.37
C LEU A 287 -3.47 -16.23 14.44
N VAL A 288 -3.27 -16.72 13.23
CA VAL A 288 -4.36 -16.84 12.23
C VAL A 288 -4.57 -18.27 11.71
N THR A 289 -3.54 -19.11 11.69
CA THR A 289 -3.63 -20.47 11.15
C THR A 289 -2.67 -21.42 11.86
N SER A 290 -2.83 -22.72 11.63
CA SER A 290 -1.82 -23.73 11.98
C SER A 290 -0.54 -23.51 11.18
N CYS A 291 0.61 -23.76 11.80
CA CYS A 291 1.90 -23.43 11.23
C CYS A 291 2.73 -24.65 10.84
N GLU A 292 3.51 -24.50 9.78
CA GLU A 292 4.64 -25.38 9.49
C GLU A 292 5.84 -24.92 10.33
N TRP A 293 5.96 -25.47 11.53
CA TRP A 293 6.95 -25.04 12.51
C TRP A 293 8.38 -25.41 12.10
N ASN A 294 9.21 -24.40 11.93
CA ASN A 294 10.67 -24.53 11.78
C ASN A 294 11.37 -23.75 12.87
N ASP A 295 12.66 -23.97 13.08
CA ASP A 295 13.43 -23.37 14.18
C ASP A 295 13.34 -21.82 14.20
N LYS A 296 13.31 -21.19 13.02
CA LYS A 296 13.18 -19.73 12.92
C LYS A 296 11.81 -19.25 13.39
N LEU A 297 10.73 -19.91 12.94
CA LEU A 297 9.37 -19.55 13.32
C LEU A 297 9.14 -19.78 14.81
N ILE A 298 9.62 -20.90 15.36
CA ILE A 298 9.55 -21.20 16.79
C ILE A 298 10.28 -20.12 17.59
N ARG A 299 11.51 -19.76 17.19
CA ARG A 299 12.28 -18.70 17.85
C ARG A 299 11.53 -17.37 17.84
N SER A 300 10.99 -16.99 16.68
CA SER A 300 10.20 -15.76 16.54
C SER A 300 8.98 -15.75 17.47
N ALA A 301 8.24 -16.87 17.53
CA ALA A 301 7.07 -17.02 18.38
C ALA A 301 7.42 -16.92 19.89
N ILE A 302 8.50 -17.53 20.31
CA ILE A 302 8.91 -17.51 21.71
C ILE A 302 9.42 -16.12 22.13
N VAL A 303 10.22 -15.46 21.29
CA VAL A 303 10.65 -14.07 21.54
C VAL A 303 9.44 -13.14 21.64
N TRP A 304 8.48 -13.28 20.74
CA TRP A 304 7.23 -12.53 20.81
C TRP A 304 6.45 -12.82 22.09
N LEU A 305 6.35 -14.10 22.52
CA LEU A 305 5.64 -14.48 23.74
C LEU A 305 6.32 -13.90 24.99
N CYS A 306 7.65 -13.85 25.02
CA CYS A 306 8.41 -13.19 26.09
C CYS A 306 8.08 -11.70 26.16
N GLN A 307 8.06 -11.00 25.01
CA GLN A 307 7.74 -9.58 24.95
C GLN A 307 6.30 -9.30 25.39
N LEU A 308 5.36 -10.15 24.95
CA LEU A 308 3.94 -10.02 25.30
C LEU A 308 3.67 -10.21 26.78
N THR A 309 4.31 -11.23 27.39
CA THR A 309 4.09 -11.60 28.79
C THR A 309 5.00 -10.89 29.77
N GLY A 310 6.06 -10.23 29.32
CA GLY A 310 7.11 -9.65 30.13
C GLY A 310 7.97 -10.69 30.86
N LYS A 311 7.90 -11.99 30.47
CA LYS A 311 8.61 -13.08 31.11
C LYS A 311 9.86 -13.47 30.33
N PRO A 312 10.98 -13.81 31.03
CA PRO A 312 12.12 -14.43 30.35
C PRO A 312 11.76 -15.84 29.87
N ILE A 313 12.46 -16.33 28.84
CA ILE A 313 12.17 -17.61 28.16
C ILE A 313 11.92 -18.76 29.14
N LEU A 314 12.84 -18.96 30.11
CA LEU A 314 12.76 -20.06 31.04
C LEU A 314 11.63 -19.96 32.11
N LYS A 315 10.91 -18.83 32.14
CA LYS A 315 9.72 -18.58 32.99
C LYS A 315 8.41 -18.73 32.29
N LEU A 316 8.39 -18.97 30.96
CA LEU A 316 7.17 -19.22 30.20
C LEU A 316 6.57 -20.57 30.61
N THR A 317 5.26 -20.61 30.79
CA THR A 317 4.48 -21.78 31.24
C THR A 317 3.56 -22.30 30.16
N ASN A 318 3.06 -23.53 30.29
CA ASN A 318 2.04 -24.07 29.35
C ASN A 318 0.82 -23.16 29.24
N LYS A 319 0.46 -22.45 30.30
CA LYS A 319 -0.65 -21.47 30.26
C LYS A 319 -0.34 -20.32 29.32
N ASP A 320 0.87 -19.76 29.37
CA ASP A 320 1.27 -18.66 28.48
C ASP A 320 1.18 -19.07 26.99
N TYR A 321 1.58 -20.29 26.66
CA TYR A 321 1.46 -20.83 25.30
C TYR A 321 0.00 -21.00 24.87
N ASN A 322 -0.81 -21.64 25.71
CA ASN A 322 -2.22 -21.93 25.38
C ASN A 322 -3.06 -20.65 25.19
N GLU A 323 -2.86 -19.66 26.06
CA GLU A 323 -3.61 -18.41 25.99
C GLU A 323 -3.19 -17.51 24.80
N ASN A 324 -2.06 -17.80 24.17
CA ASN A 324 -1.49 -16.95 23.11
C ASN A 324 -1.32 -17.69 21.77
N GLY A 325 -2.11 -18.74 21.52
CA GLY A 325 -2.18 -19.39 20.20
C GLY A 325 -1.01 -20.30 19.85
N LEU A 326 -0.21 -20.71 20.85
CA LEU A 326 0.99 -21.55 20.67
C LEU A 326 0.82 -22.98 21.19
N SER A 327 -0.43 -23.44 21.36
CA SER A 327 -0.72 -24.81 21.82
C SER A 327 -0.12 -25.90 20.93
N GLU A 328 0.03 -25.65 19.62
CA GLU A 328 0.68 -26.56 18.68
C GLU A 328 2.12 -26.87 19.09
N LEU A 329 2.85 -25.90 19.62
CA LEU A 329 4.23 -26.12 20.11
C LEU A 329 4.24 -27.03 21.32
N LEU A 330 3.25 -26.93 22.21
CA LEU A 330 3.13 -27.83 23.34
C LEU A 330 2.85 -29.27 22.88
N ALA A 331 2.01 -29.43 21.84
CA ALA A 331 1.74 -30.74 21.25
C ALA A 331 2.99 -31.35 20.61
N LEU A 332 3.80 -30.53 19.92
CA LEU A 332 5.04 -30.98 19.26
C LEU A 332 6.17 -31.34 20.24
N PHE A 333 6.32 -30.58 21.30
CA PHE A 333 7.47 -30.69 22.24
C PHE A 333 7.09 -31.28 23.62
N GLY A 334 5.80 -31.54 23.86
CA GLY A 334 5.29 -32.10 25.09
C GLY A 334 5.08 -31.10 26.23
N SER A 335 5.85 -30.01 26.31
CA SER A 335 5.71 -29.01 27.36
C SER A 335 6.39 -27.68 26.98
N ALA A 336 5.98 -26.58 27.63
CA ALA A 336 6.68 -25.31 27.55
C ALA A 336 8.15 -25.41 28.00
N TYR A 337 8.44 -26.21 28.99
CA TYR A 337 9.82 -26.43 29.45
C TYR A 337 10.73 -26.92 28.31
N ASN A 338 10.29 -27.89 27.55
CA ASN A 338 11.09 -28.47 26.46
C ASN A 338 11.32 -27.44 25.32
N VAL A 339 10.31 -26.66 24.97
CA VAL A 339 10.46 -25.57 23.99
C VAL A 339 11.41 -24.51 24.50
N ASN A 340 11.22 -24.07 25.76
CA ASN A 340 12.03 -23.03 26.39
C ASN A 340 13.51 -23.39 26.44
N ILE A 341 13.83 -24.61 26.83
CA ILE A 341 15.23 -25.11 26.91
C ILE A 341 15.83 -25.18 25.50
N LYS A 342 15.09 -25.72 24.53
CA LYS A 342 15.56 -25.78 23.13
C LYS A 342 15.95 -24.37 22.64
N ILE A 343 15.04 -23.41 22.76
CA ILE A 343 15.26 -22.05 22.25
C ILE A 343 16.34 -21.32 23.05
N PHE A 344 16.39 -21.49 24.34
CA PHE A 344 17.46 -20.94 25.19
C PHE A 344 18.84 -21.41 24.74
N ASN A 345 19.01 -22.72 24.53
CA ASN A 345 20.25 -23.30 24.05
C ASN A 345 20.61 -22.82 22.64
N ASP A 346 19.65 -22.78 21.73
CA ASP A 346 19.86 -22.29 20.36
C ASP A 346 20.35 -20.83 20.33
N LEU A 347 19.76 -19.98 21.18
CA LEU A 347 20.18 -18.57 21.30
C LEU A 347 21.55 -18.44 21.94
N GLN A 348 21.85 -19.24 23.00
CA GLN A 348 23.15 -19.27 23.63
C GLN A 348 24.24 -19.67 22.64
N HIS A 349 24.04 -20.73 21.85
CA HIS A 349 24.97 -21.14 20.82
C HIS A 349 25.17 -20.07 19.73
N THR A 350 24.12 -19.37 19.35
CA THR A 350 24.22 -18.27 18.39
C THR A 350 25.07 -17.12 18.90
N ILE A 351 24.96 -16.78 20.20
CA ILE A 351 25.71 -15.70 20.85
C ILE A 351 27.17 -16.10 21.07
N THR A 352 27.42 -17.30 21.58
CA THR A 352 28.76 -17.78 21.92
C THR A 352 29.58 -18.24 20.71
N GLY A 353 28.92 -18.68 19.63
CA GLY A 353 29.54 -19.06 18.37
C GLY A 353 29.86 -17.90 17.43
N TRP A 354 29.53 -16.67 17.81
CA TRP A 354 29.83 -15.48 17.00
C TRP A 354 31.32 -15.15 17.06
N PRO A 355 32.03 -15.01 15.90
CA PRO A 355 33.43 -14.62 15.87
C PRO A 355 33.58 -13.19 16.44
N GLY A 356 33.95 -13.03 17.67
CA GLY A 356 34.03 -11.77 18.39
C GLY A 356 33.06 -11.63 19.57
N GLY A 357 32.18 -12.61 19.83
CA GLY A 357 31.38 -12.71 21.03
C GLY A 357 32.29 -13.09 22.20
N LYS A 358 32.44 -12.19 23.21
CA LYS A 358 32.97 -12.58 24.50
C LYS A 358 31.91 -13.40 25.25
N PRO A 359 32.27 -14.46 25.95
CA PRO A 359 31.34 -15.25 26.76
C PRO A 359 30.66 -14.42 27.83
#